data_d4101878f634a6660d545692c0ed4e4b
#
_entry.id   d4101878f634a6660d545692c0ed4e4b
#
_cell.length_a   1.000
_cell.length_b   1.000
_cell.length_c   1.000
_cell.angle_alpha   90.00
_cell.angle_beta   90.00
_cell.angle_gamma   90.00
#
_symmetry.space_group_name_H-M   'P 1'
#
loop_
_entity.id
_entity.type
_entity.pdbx_description
1 polymer ?
#
loop_
_entity_poly.entity_id
_entity_poly.type
_entity_poly.pdbx_seq_one_letter_code
_entity_poly.pdbx_strand_id
1 'polypeptide(L)'
;MTVISQPHEYNQHDLFIDLRPVIGHPLFLKVEGLNFAGSVKLKAASGMVAAAEREGRLRPGSVIVESSSGNLGVALSMIAASKGYGFLCVTDPRCNLQTRLLMEALGAEVHVVTEVADPARGLLGARMDYVRARCAADPRYVWLNQYENQDNWQAHYRQTAPAIDRQFPDLDVLFVGAGTTGTLMGCARWFHEHRPSVRIVAVDVVGSVSFGGPASTRMIPGLGMGVRPPLLNESYIDELVMVEEADTVRACHRLARRGFLFGGSTGTVVSGATSWLARNGRDDLTAVTIAPDLGERYLDTVYQPNWVQDIYGDDVLRSLDLDAGRLSEALPIPMPRVPMDAAVTSEVA
;
A
#
# COMPACT_ATOMS: atom_id res chain seq x y z
N MET A 1 -16.50 9.51 -20.64
CA MET A 1 -15.77 8.29 -21.11
C MET A 1 -14.29 8.59 -21.02
N THR A 2 -13.51 7.79 -20.30
CA THR A 2 -12.06 8.01 -20.14
C THR A 2 -11.33 7.25 -21.24
N VAL A 3 -10.55 7.95 -22.05
CA VAL A 3 -9.65 7.37 -23.05
C VAL A 3 -8.23 7.73 -22.63
N ILE A 4 -7.36 6.73 -22.50
CA ILE A 4 -5.95 6.91 -22.13
C ILE A 4 -5.05 6.41 -23.24
N SER A 5 -3.86 6.98 -23.35
CA SER A 5 -2.80 6.53 -24.26
C SER A 5 -1.65 5.83 -23.53
N GLN A 6 -1.52 6.10 -22.23
CA GLN A 6 -0.48 5.51 -21.38
C GLN A 6 -1.10 4.92 -20.11
N PRO A 7 -0.63 3.76 -19.64
CA PRO A 7 -1.25 3.04 -18.52
C PRO A 7 -1.22 3.82 -17.19
N HIS A 8 -0.21 4.66 -16.97
CA HIS A 8 -0.10 5.46 -15.76
C HIS A 8 -1.05 6.68 -15.69
N GLU A 9 -1.76 7.00 -16.79
CA GLU A 9 -2.80 8.03 -16.83
C GLU A 9 -4.09 7.56 -16.15
N TYR A 10 -4.29 6.24 -15.99
CA TYR A 10 -5.47 5.71 -15.31
C TYR A 10 -5.18 5.36 -13.86
N ASN A 11 -5.96 5.97 -12.98
CA ASN A 11 -5.98 5.63 -11.56
C ASN A 11 -7.40 5.85 -11.01
N GLN A 12 -8.00 4.81 -10.44
CA GLN A 12 -9.30 4.92 -9.79
C GLN A 12 -9.16 5.68 -8.48
N HIS A 13 -9.82 6.84 -8.35
CA HIS A 13 -9.69 7.69 -7.16
C HIS A 13 -10.85 7.55 -6.18
N ASP A 14 -12.05 7.15 -6.65
CA ASP A 14 -13.31 7.32 -5.93
C ASP A 14 -14.00 5.98 -5.63
N LEU A 15 -13.24 4.87 -5.55
CA LEU A 15 -13.80 3.58 -5.15
C LEU A 15 -13.55 3.34 -3.67
N PHE A 16 -14.67 3.19 -2.93
CA PHE A 16 -14.68 2.83 -1.53
C PHE A 16 -15.61 1.64 -1.30
N ILE A 17 -15.23 0.75 -0.41
CA ILE A 17 -16.02 -0.42 -0.01
C ILE A 17 -16.50 -0.21 1.42
N ASP A 18 -17.78 -0.39 1.65
CA ASP A 18 -18.33 -0.45 2.99
C ASP A 18 -18.04 -1.81 3.62
N LEU A 19 -17.20 -1.84 4.64
CA LEU A 19 -16.81 -3.06 5.33
C LEU A 19 -17.69 -3.40 6.53
N ARG A 20 -18.69 -2.59 6.89
CA ARG A 20 -19.60 -2.87 8.01
C ARG A 20 -20.22 -4.27 7.95
N PRO A 21 -20.70 -4.75 6.76
CA PRO A 21 -21.26 -6.11 6.65
C PRO A 21 -20.21 -7.22 6.78
N VAL A 22 -18.91 -6.89 6.69
CA VAL A 22 -17.80 -7.86 6.72
C VAL A 22 -17.18 -7.96 8.11
N ILE A 23 -16.97 -6.82 8.77
CA ILE A 23 -16.21 -6.75 10.02
C ILE A 23 -17.04 -6.33 11.23
N GLY A 24 -18.29 -5.88 11.04
CA GLY A 24 -19.20 -5.45 12.11
C GLY A 24 -18.87 -4.09 12.74
N HIS A 25 -17.98 -3.30 12.11
CA HIS A 25 -17.58 -1.97 12.58
C HIS A 25 -17.71 -0.93 11.47
N PRO A 26 -17.90 0.37 11.78
CA PRO A 26 -18.08 1.45 10.81
C PRO A 26 -16.74 1.79 10.11
N LEU A 27 -16.30 0.93 9.19
CA LEU A 27 -15.07 1.09 8.43
C LEU A 27 -15.34 1.08 6.93
N PHE A 28 -14.82 2.08 6.23
CA PHE A 28 -14.78 2.14 4.78
C PHE A 28 -13.36 1.89 4.26
N LEU A 29 -13.24 1.14 3.17
CA LEU A 29 -11.97 0.75 2.57
C LEU A 29 -11.79 1.47 1.23
N LYS A 30 -10.85 2.42 1.15
CA LYS A 30 -10.45 3.04 -0.10
C LYS A 30 -9.61 2.10 -0.94
N VAL A 31 -10.07 1.75 -2.13
CA VAL A 31 -9.35 0.82 -3.02
C VAL A 31 -8.35 1.58 -3.88
N GLU A 32 -7.06 1.28 -3.73
CA GLU A 32 -5.95 1.89 -4.47
C GLU A 32 -5.28 0.92 -5.45
N GLY A 33 -5.75 -0.32 -5.53
CA GLY A 33 -5.20 -1.36 -6.41
C GLY A 33 -5.77 -1.38 -7.83
N LEU A 34 -6.88 -0.66 -8.10
CA LEU A 34 -7.52 -0.67 -9.42
C LEU A 34 -6.86 0.32 -10.38
N ASN A 35 -5.68 -0.03 -10.78
CA ASN A 35 -4.91 0.62 -11.84
C ASN A 35 -3.99 -0.42 -12.50
N PHE A 36 -3.34 -0.10 -13.60
CA PHE A 36 -2.52 -1.05 -14.35
C PHE A 36 -1.29 -1.56 -13.61
N ALA A 37 -0.83 -0.87 -12.57
CA ALA A 37 0.25 -1.37 -11.69
C ALA A 37 -0.28 -2.24 -10.54
N GLY A 38 -1.60 -2.33 -10.34
CA GLY A 38 -2.24 -3.13 -9.31
C GLY A 38 -2.01 -2.65 -7.88
N SER A 39 -1.59 -1.40 -7.67
CA SER A 39 -1.29 -0.90 -6.33
C SER A 39 -1.25 0.62 -6.21
N VAL A 40 -1.32 1.09 -4.97
CA VAL A 40 -1.14 2.49 -4.54
C VAL A 40 0.19 3.10 -5.00
N LYS A 41 1.19 2.27 -5.29
CA LYS A 41 2.54 2.72 -5.67
C LYS A 41 2.59 3.42 -7.03
N LEU A 42 1.56 3.26 -7.87
CA LEU A 42 1.47 4.01 -9.12
C LEU A 42 1.49 5.52 -8.89
N LYS A 43 0.79 6.02 -7.86
CA LYS A 43 0.78 7.45 -7.52
C LYS A 43 2.16 7.97 -7.15
N ALA A 44 2.85 7.28 -6.23
CA ALA A 44 4.20 7.63 -5.82
C ALA A 44 5.19 7.57 -7.01
N ALA A 45 5.15 6.48 -7.79
CA ALA A 45 6.00 6.31 -8.96
C ALA A 45 5.80 7.42 -10.00
N SER A 46 4.54 7.73 -10.33
CA SER A 46 4.19 8.81 -11.27
C SER A 46 4.66 10.18 -10.76
N GLY A 47 4.47 10.46 -9.46
CA GLY A 47 4.93 11.70 -8.84
C GLY A 47 6.45 11.87 -8.91
N MET A 48 7.20 10.84 -8.50
CA MET A 48 8.66 10.86 -8.49
C MET A 48 9.25 10.94 -9.91
N VAL A 49 8.69 10.22 -10.89
CA VAL A 49 9.12 10.27 -12.28
C VAL A 49 8.86 11.66 -12.87
N ALA A 50 7.65 12.19 -12.72
CA ALA A 50 7.28 13.51 -13.22
C ALA A 50 8.14 14.64 -12.61
N ALA A 51 8.51 14.54 -11.34
CA ALA A 51 9.42 15.47 -10.69
C ALA A 51 10.83 15.37 -11.28
N ALA A 52 11.37 14.16 -11.44
CA ALA A 52 12.68 13.96 -12.03
C ALA A 52 12.77 14.43 -13.49
N GLU A 53 11.69 14.32 -14.26
CA GLU A 53 11.58 14.89 -15.61
C GLU A 53 11.60 16.43 -15.58
N ARG A 54 10.79 17.06 -14.72
CA ARG A 54 10.77 18.53 -14.59
C ARG A 54 12.11 19.11 -14.16
N GLU A 55 12.85 18.39 -13.32
CA GLU A 55 14.18 18.77 -12.83
C GLU A 55 15.29 18.46 -13.84
N GLY A 56 14.97 17.82 -14.96
CA GLY A 56 15.94 17.42 -15.99
C GLY A 56 16.88 16.30 -15.53
N ARG A 57 16.58 15.59 -14.46
CA ARG A 57 17.32 14.39 -14.02
C ARG A 57 17.02 13.18 -14.91
N LEU A 58 15.75 13.00 -15.33
CA LEU A 58 15.35 12.02 -16.33
C LEU A 58 15.31 12.67 -17.72
N ARG A 59 16.01 12.06 -18.68
CA ARG A 59 16.12 12.50 -20.07
C ARG A 59 16.02 11.30 -21.01
N PRO A 60 15.77 11.48 -22.30
CA PRO A 60 15.87 10.39 -23.28
C PRO A 60 17.19 9.61 -23.12
N GLY A 61 17.09 8.28 -23.01
CA GLY A 61 18.23 7.38 -22.77
C GLY A 61 18.63 7.19 -21.29
N SER A 62 17.95 7.85 -20.34
CA SER A 62 18.12 7.56 -18.91
C SER A 62 17.62 6.17 -18.55
N VAL A 63 18.22 5.59 -17.52
CA VAL A 63 17.81 4.34 -16.89
C VAL A 63 17.38 4.64 -15.46
N ILE A 64 16.11 4.45 -15.15
CA ILE A 64 15.64 4.52 -13.76
C ILE A 64 16.24 3.34 -13.00
N VAL A 65 16.74 3.55 -11.81
CA VAL A 65 17.16 2.48 -10.89
C VAL A 65 16.47 2.63 -9.57
N GLU A 66 15.96 1.53 -8.98
CA GLU A 66 15.30 1.57 -7.68
C GLU A 66 15.48 0.27 -6.89
N SER A 67 15.60 0.41 -5.58
CA SER A 67 15.57 -0.70 -4.63
C SER A 67 14.12 -1.03 -4.28
N SER A 68 13.59 -2.12 -4.85
CA SER A 68 12.22 -2.56 -4.58
C SER A 68 12.07 -4.07 -4.68
N SER A 69 11.34 -4.67 -3.76
CA SER A 69 10.95 -6.09 -3.81
C SER A 69 9.45 -6.30 -4.04
N GLY A 70 8.75 -5.28 -4.53
CA GLY A 70 7.29 -5.36 -4.67
C GLY A 70 6.69 -4.30 -5.59
N ASN A 71 5.56 -3.78 -5.15
CA ASN A 71 4.66 -2.93 -5.93
C ASN A 71 5.29 -1.68 -6.59
N LEU A 72 6.30 -1.05 -5.98
CA LEU A 72 6.95 0.09 -6.61
C LEU A 72 7.78 -0.33 -7.83
N GLY A 73 8.47 -1.48 -7.76
CA GLY A 73 9.20 -2.03 -8.90
C GLY A 73 8.27 -2.24 -10.11
N VAL A 74 7.09 -2.82 -9.88
CA VAL A 74 6.08 -3.01 -10.94
C VAL A 74 5.60 -1.67 -11.51
N ALA A 75 5.29 -0.70 -10.65
CA ALA A 75 4.82 0.61 -11.10
C ALA A 75 5.87 1.36 -11.93
N LEU A 76 7.14 1.29 -11.52
CA LEU A 76 8.24 1.90 -12.26
C LEU A 76 8.55 1.16 -13.56
N SER A 77 8.46 -0.18 -13.59
CA SER A 77 8.59 -0.97 -14.84
C SER A 77 7.56 -0.51 -15.87
N MET A 78 6.31 -0.39 -15.45
CA MET A 78 5.22 0.05 -16.32
C MET A 78 5.43 1.49 -16.85
N ILE A 79 5.80 2.42 -15.98
CA ILE A 79 6.04 3.81 -16.37
C ILE A 79 7.24 3.90 -17.29
N ALA A 80 8.34 3.22 -16.98
CA ALA A 80 9.54 3.19 -17.80
C ALA A 80 9.24 2.66 -19.20
N ALA A 81 8.55 1.52 -19.30
CA ALA A 81 8.13 0.95 -20.59
C ALA A 81 7.28 1.94 -21.41
N SER A 82 6.30 2.62 -20.78
CA SER A 82 5.42 3.54 -21.50
C SER A 82 6.07 4.85 -21.91
N LYS A 83 7.14 5.28 -21.20
CA LYS A 83 7.87 6.53 -21.47
C LYS A 83 9.19 6.34 -22.22
N GLY A 84 9.59 5.09 -22.50
CA GLY A 84 10.83 4.77 -23.23
C GLY A 84 12.09 4.93 -22.39
N TYR A 85 12.00 4.83 -21.07
CA TYR A 85 13.16 4.73 -20.18
C TYR A 85 13.60 3.27 -19.97
N GLY A 86 14.90 3.05 -19.73
CA GLY A 86 15.34 1.80 -19.13
C GLY A 86 14.91 1.73 -17.65
N PHE A 87 14.73 0.52 -17.11
CA PHE A 87 14.52 0.35 -15.68
C PHE A 87 15.32 -0.84 -15.14
N LEU A 88 16.09 -0.59 -14.09
CA LEU A 88 16.80 -1.59 -13.29
C LEU A 88 16.16 -1.68 -11.90
N CYS A 89 15.50 -2.78 -11.61
CA CYS A 89 14.99 -3.08 -10.29
C CYS A 89 16.02 -3.89 -9.49
N VAL A 90 16.49 -3.35 -8.39
CA VAL A 90 17.38 -4.04 -7.45
C VAL A 90 16.56 -4.63 -6.33
N THR A 91 16.49 -5.95 -6.26
CA THR A 91 15.67 -6.70 -5.31
C THR A 91 16.47 -7.70 -4.50
N ASP A 92 15.79 -8.51 -3.68
CA ASP A 92 16.38 -9.61 -2.90
C ASP A 92 15.50 -10.89 -3.00
N PRO A 93 15.93 -12.04 -2.45
CA PRO A 93 15.18 -13.30 -2.55
C PRO A 93 13.77 -13.29 -1.96
N ARG A 94 13.40 -12.28 -1.15
CA ARG A 94 12.03 -12.12 -0.60
C ARG A 94 11.04 -11.56 -1.60
N CYS A 95 11.54 -11.05 -2.75
CA CYS A 95 10.66 -10.68 -3.86
C CYS A 95 10.06 -11.94 -4.47
N ASN A 96 8.74 -12.09 -4.41
CA ASN A 96 8.08 -13.26 -4.95
C ASN A 96 8.27 -13.38 -6.47
N LEU A 97 8.20 -14.62 -6.97
CA LEU A 97 8.44 -14.93 -8.37
C LEU A 97 7.48 -14.18 -9.30
N GLN A 98 6.20 -14.12 -8.96
CA GLN A 98 5.17 -13.44 -9.76
C GLN A 98 5.50 -11.97 -9.97
N THR A 99 5.94 -11.28 -8.92
CA THR A 99 6.34 -9.87 -9.01
C THR A 99 7.58 -9.67 -9.89
N ARG A 100 8.56 -10.59 -9.81
CA ARG A 100 9.76 -10.53 -10.68
C ARG A 100 9.40 -10.74 -12.14
N LEU A 101 8.64 -11.78 -12.44
CA LEU A 101 8.18 -12.08 -13.81
C LEU A 101 7.35 -10.94 -14.41
N LEU A 102 6.53 -10.26 -13.59
CA LEU A 102 5.76 -9.10 -14.03
C LEU A 102 6.65 -7.92 -14.38
N MET A 103 7.69 -7.62 -13.59
CA MET A 103 8.66 -6.57 -13.90
C MET A 103 9.43 -6.88 -15.19
N GLU A 104 9.91 -8.11 -15.34
CA GLU A 104 10.63 -8.58 -16.54
C GLU A 104 9.75 -8.55 -17.79
N ALA A 105 8.48 -8.97 -17.70
CA ALA A 105 7.51 -8.88 -18.80
C ALA A 105 7.24 -7.42 -19.25
N LEU A 106 7.39 -6.46 -18.34
CA LEU A 106 7.31 -5.03 -18.63
C LEU A 106 8.64 -4.44 -19.12
N GLY A 107 9.66 -5.27 -19.36
CA GLY A 107 10.97 -4.87 -19.92
C GLY A 107 11.98 -4.38 -18.87
N ALA A 108 11.73 -4.57 -17.58
CA ALA A 108 12.71 -4.22 -16.55
C ALA A 108 13.84 -5.26 -16.49
N GLU A 109 15.06 -4.79 -16.25
CA GLU A 109 16.16 -5.62 -15.75
C GLU A 109 15.96 -5.83 -14.24
N VAL A 110 15.96 -7.08 -13.76
CA VAL A 110 15.80 -7.40 -12.34
C VAL A 110 17.11 -7.99 -11.80
N HIS A 111 17.77 -7.25 -10.90
CA HIS A 111 18.96 -7.69 -10.21
C HIS A 111 18.65 -8.15 -8.79
N VAL A 112 18.95 -9.42 -8.48
CA VAL A 112 18.69 -10.02 -7.16
C VAL A 112 19.96 -10.02 -6.33
N VAL A 113 19.99 -9.22 -5.27
CA VAL A 113 21.09 -9.18 -4.29
C VAL A 113 20.90 -10.31 -3.30
N THR A 114 21.87 -11.21 -3.23
CA THR A 114 21.87 -12.39 -2.33
C THR A 114 22.90 -12.27 -1.20
N GLU A 115 23.90 -11.42 -1.34
CA GLU A 115 25.00 -11.25 -0.40
C GLU A 115 24.80 -9.99 0.45
N VAL A 116 25.15 -10.08 1.72
CA VAL A 116 25.07 -8.98 2.69
C VAL A 116 26.46 -8.73 3.24
N ALA A 117 27.09 -7.63 2.83
CA ALA A 117 28.42 -7.24 3.33
C ALA A 117 28.36 -6.75 4.79
N ASP A 118 27.29 -6.07 5.19
CA ASP A 118 27.06 -5.58 6.54
C ASP A 118 25.77 -6.19 7.12
N PRO A 119 25.89 -7.17 8.04
CA PRO A 119 24.72 -7.80 8.65
C PRO A 119 23.78 -6.82 9.37
N ALA A 120 24.29 -5.72 9.92
CA ALA A 120 23.46 -4.72 10.61
C ALA A 120 22.52 -3.97 9.64
N ARG A 121 22.90 -3.85 8.37
CA ARG A 121 22.10 -3.19 7.34
C ARG A 121 21.27 -4.17 6.51
N GLY A 122 21.58 -5.46 6.59
CA GLY A 122 20.85 -6.54 5.93
C GLY A 122 20.73 -6.37 4.41
N LEU A 123 19.79 -7.12 3.82
CA LEU A 123 19.55 -7.10 2.37
C LEU A 123 19.10 -5.73 1.85
N LEU A 124 18.36 -4.94 2.63
CA LEU A 124 17.98 -3.59 2.21
C LEU A 124 19.20 -2.69 2.03
N GLY A 125 20.14 -2.71 2.99
CA GLY A 125 21.40 -1.98 2.89
C GLY A 125 22.20 -2.37 1.67
N ALA A 126 22.35 -3.67 1.43
CA ALA A 126 23.09 -4.20 0.27
C ALA A 126 22.45 -3.77 -1.07
N ARG A 127 21.13 -3.79 -1.18
CA ARG A 127 20.42 -3.26 -2.37
C ARG A 127 20.68 -1.77 -2.59
N MET A 128 20.61 -0.96 -1.53
CA MET A 128 20.87 0.48 -1.62
C MET A 128 22.32 0.78 -2.02
N ASP A 129 23.28 0.01 -1.53
CA ASP A 129 24.70 0.17 -1.89
C ASP A 129 24.94 -0.20 -3.35
N TYR A 130 24.30 -1.27 -3.83
CA TYR A 130 24.35 -1.62 -5.26
C TYR A 130 23.78 -0.50 -6.14
N VAL A 131 22.62 0.07 -5.76
CA VAL A 131 22.01 1.21 -6.49
C VAL A 131 22.96 2.40 -6.52
N ARG A 132 23.57 2.77 -5.38
CA ARG A 132 24.55 3.87 -5.32
C ARG A 132 25.76 3.63 -6.20
N ALA A 133 26.30 2.42 -6.19
CA ALA A 133 27.45 2.04 -7.03
C ALA A 133 27.10 2.13 -8.53
N ARG A 134 25.88 1.72 -8.94
CA ARG A 134 25.43 1.85 -10.34
C ARG A 134 25.31 3.31 -10.77
N CYS A 135 24.72 4.16 -9.94
CA CYS A 135 24.62 5.60 -10.22
C CYS A 135 25.98 6.30 -10.28
N ALA A 136 26.93 5.88 -9.44
CA ALA A 136 28.29 6.45 -9.46
C ALA A 136 29.10 6.02 -10.71
N ALA A 137 28.84 4.81 -11.21
CA ALA A 137 29.57 4.24 -12.35
C ALA A 137 29.06 4.74 -13.71
N ASP A 138 27.78 5.10 -13.83
CA ASP A 138 27.18 5.51 -15.10
C ASP A 138 26.11 6.60 -14.86
N PRO A 139 26.31 7.82 -15.38
CA PRO A 139 25.40 8.95 -15.18
C PRO A 139 24.02 8.79 -15.85
N ARG A 140 23.81 7.78 -16.67
CA ARG A 140 22.49 7.44 -17.21
C ARG A 140 21.55 6.89 -16.16
N TYR A 141 22.07 6.27 -15.07
CA TYR A 141 21.27 5.73 -13.99
C TYR A 141 20.78 6.82 -13.06
N VAL A 142 19.47 6.88 -12.88
CA VAL A 142 18.81 7.86 -12.03
C VAL A 142 18.05 7.13 -10.92
N TRP A 143 18.52 7.26 -9.69
CA TRP A 143 17.83 6.73 -8.52
C TRP A 143 16.74 7.68 -8.05
N LEU A 144 15.50 7.22 -8.03
CA LEU A 144 14.37 8.00 -7.54
C LEU A 144 14.30 8.03 -6.01
N ASN A 145 14.82 6.99 -5.35
CA ASN A 145 14.94 6.87 -3.88
C ASN A 145 13.61 7.04 -3.15
N GLN A 146 12.74 6.04 -3.25
CA GLN A 146 11.41 6.05 -2.60
C GLN A 146 11.44 6.34 -1.09
N TYR A 147 12.59 6.15 -0.42
CA TYR A 147 12.72 6.27 1.02
C TYR A 147 12.88 7.71 1.49
N GLU A 148 13.43 8.58 0.65
CA GLU A 148 13.78 9.97 0.98
C GLU A 148 13.09 10.99 0.07
N ASN A 149 12.59 10.56 -1.08
CA ASN A 149 12.00 11.42 -2.10
C ASN A 149 10.69 12.05 -1.61
N GLN A 150 10.67 13.38 -1.56
CA GLN A 150 9.50 14.14 -1.10
C GLN A 150 8.29 13.96 -2.03
N ASP A 151 8.49 13.73 -3.32
CA ASP A 151 7.40 13.50 -4.29
C ASP A 151 6.64 12.19 -4.02
N ASN A 152 7.22 11.26 -3.26
CA ASN A 152 6.52 10.06 -2.80
C ASN A 152 5.30 10.44 -1.93
N TRP A 153 5.47 11.25 -0.87
CA TRP A 153 4.34 11.64 -0.04
C TRP A 153 3.49 12.75 -0.68
N GLN A 154 4.08 13.65 -1.47
CA GLN A 154 3.35 14.72 -2.14
C GLN A 154 2.30 14.20 -3.12
N ALA A 155 2.55 13.06 -3.77
CA ALA A 155 1.56 12.42 -4.63
C ALA A 155 0.28 12.07 -3.87
N HIS A 156 0.41 11.55 -2.64
CA HIS A 156 -0.73 11.21 -1.78
C HIS A 156 -1.39 12.44 -1.16
N TYR A 157 -0.60 13.44 -0.81
CA TYR A 157 -1.10 14.74 -0.34
C TYR A 157 -2.01 15.39 -1.38
N ARG A 158 -1.62 15.35 -2.67
CA ARG A 158 -2.37 15.99 -3.76
C ARG A 158 -3.56 15.16 -4.27
N GLN A 159 -3.57 13.85 -4.05
CA GLN A 159 -4.55 12.96 -4.70
C GLN A 159 -5.33 12.10 -3.70
N THR A 160 -4.65 11.33 -2.84
CA THR A 160 -5.29 10.34 -1.99
C THR A 160 -6.10 10.99 -0.86
N ALA A 161 -5.50 11.92 -0.14
CA ALA A 161 -6.15 12.60 0.97
C ALA A 161 -7.35 13.45 0.52
N PRO A 162 -7.26 14.31 -0.53
CA PRO A 162 -8.41 15.05 -1.02
C PRO A 162 -9.55 14.16 -1.54
N ALA A 163 -9.24 12.98 -2.11
CA ALA A 163 -10.27 12.05 -2.56
C ALA A 163 -11.04 11.44 -1.38
N ILE A 164 -10.35 11.13 -0.27
CA ILE A 164 -10.97 10.66 0.97
C ILE A 164 -11.87 11.76 1.56
N ASP A 165 -11.36 12.96 1.68
CA ASP A 165 -12.09 14.09 2.29
C ASP A 165 -13.37 14.44 1.53
N ARG A 166 -13.31 14.46 0.20
CA ARG A 166 -14.51 14.71 -0.63
C ARG A 166 -15.59 13.67 -0.43
N GLN A 167 -15.21 12.40 -0.25
CA GLN A 167 -16.15 11.30 -0.07
C GLN A 167 -16.71 11.23 1.34
N PHE A 168 -15.92 11.61 2.34
CA PHE A 168 -16.28 11.53 3.75
C PHE A 168 -16.07 12.89 4.44
N PRO A 169 -16.98 13.86 4.22
CA PRO A 169 -16.89 15.16 4.88
C PRO A 169 -16.98 15.08 6.42
N ASP A 170 -17.58 14.00 6.94
CA ASP A 170 -17.71 13.73 8.37
C ASP A 170 -16.72 12.66 8.86
N LEU A 171 -15.54 12.56 8.22
CA LEU A 171 -14.50 11.62 8.62
C LEU A 171 -13.98 11.95 10.04
N ASP A 172 -13.99 10.94 10.90
CA ASP A 172 -13.45 11.01 12.27
C ASP A 172 -12.06 10.41 12.38
N VAL A 173 -11.81 9.27 11.71
CA VAL A 173 -10.56 8.51 11.84
C VAL A 173 -10.08 7.98 10.49
N LEU A 174 -8.81 8.21 10.21
CA LEU A 174 -8.11 7.64 9.06
C LEU A 174 -7.00 6.69 9.49
N PHE A 175 -7.11 5.41 9.10
CA PHE A 175 -6.08 4.40 9.31
C PHE A 175 -5.20 4.29 8.07
N VAL A 176 -3.88 4.42 8.24
CA VAL A 176 -2.93 4.34 7.11
C VAL A 176 -1.75 3.45 7.43
N GLY A 177 -1.47 2.49 6.54
CA GLY A 177 -0.35 1.56 6.68
C GLY A 177 1.02 2.24 6.51
N ALA A 178 1.99 1.82 7.33
CA ALA A 178 3.35 2.33 7.34
C ALA A 178 4.33 1.38 6.63
N GLY A 179 4.70 1.71 5.37
CA GLY A 179 5.86 1.16 4.66
C GLY A 179 6.96 2.22 4.58
N THR A 180 7.28 2.72 3.36
CA THR A 180 8.17 3.89 3.19
C THR A 180 7.59 5.18 3.77
N THR A 181 6.39 5.12 4.28
CA THR A 181 5.57 6.18 4.88
C THR A 181 5.07 7.26 3.91
N GLY A 182 5.29 7.12 2.61
CA GLY A 182 4.79 8.10 1.64
C GLY A 182 3.28 8.31 1.69
N THR A 183 2.48 7.23 1.67
CA THR A 183 1.01 7.31 1.78
C THR A 183 0.59 7.90 3.13
N LEU A 184 1.19 7.40 4.22
CA LEU A 184 0.91 7.88 5.57
C LEU A 184 1.20 9.38 5.71
N MET A 185 2.40 9.81 5.32
CA MET A 185 2.79 11.22 5.44
C MET A 185 2.00 12.15 4.53
N GLY A 186 1.68 11.70 3.31
CA GLY A 186 0.85 12.49 2.41
C GLY A 186 -0.55 12.74 2.96
N CYS A 187 -1.19 11.69 3.47
CA CYS A 187 -2.51 11.82 4.09
C CYS A 187 -2.43 12.60 5.42
N ALA A 188 -1.51 12.23 6.31
CA ALA A 188 -1.40 12.85 7.62
C ALA A 188 -1.15 14.36 7.56
N ARG A 189 -0.20 14.80 6.70
CA ARG A 189 0.07 16.23 6.48
C ARG A 189 -1.16 16.98 5.95
N TRP A 190 -1.83 16.39 4.96
CA TRP A 190 -2.99 17.02 4.35
C TRP A 190 -4.13 17.21 5.38
N PHE A 191 -4.48 16.16 6.14
CA PHE A 191 -5.54 16.23 7.14
C PHE A 191 -5.17 17.14 8.31
N HIS A 192 -3.92 17.11 8.76
CA HIS A 192 -3.44 18.05 9.79
C HIS A 192 -3.64 19.52 9.37
N GLU A 193 -3.44 19.83 8.09
CA GLU A 193 -3.51 21.18 7.53
C GLU A 193 -4.96 21.62 7.25
N HIS A 194 -5.81 20.71 6.77
CA HIS A 194 -7.14 21.04 6.27
C HIS A 194 -8.28 20.59 7.19
N ARG A 195 -8.08 19.53 7.94
CA ARG A 195 -9.07 18.87 8.80
C ARG A 195 -8.42 18.33 10.09
N PRO A 196 -7.93 19.22 10.98
CA PRO A 196 -7.18 18.82 12.18
C PRO A 196 -8.00 18.04 13.21
N SER A 197 -9.32 17.95 13.04
CA SER A 197 -10.19 17.09 13.87
C SER A 197 -10.14 15.63 13.47
N VAL A 198 -9.66 15.28 12.28
CA VAL A 198 -9.55 13.90 11.82
C VAL A 198 -8.35 13.24 12.49
N ARG A 199 -8.62 12.17 13.25
CA ARG A 199 -7.57 11.39 13.91
C ARG A 199 -6.81 10.52 12.91
N ILE A 200 -5.50 10.63 12.91
CA ILE A 200 -4.60 9.82 12.06
C ILE A 200 -4.03 8.68 12.88
N VAL A 201 -4.39 7.46 12.51
CA VAL A 201 -3.89 6.24 13.14
C VAL A 201 -2.95 5.53 12.17
N ALA A 202 -1.67 5.49 12.50
CA ALA A 202 -0.70 4.69 11.77
C ALA A 202 -0.90 3.21 12.10
N VAL A 203 -0.84 2.37 11.07
CA VAL A 203 -0.88 0.91 11.24
C VAL A 203 0.42 0.32 10.72
N ASP A 204 1.14 -0.39 11.58
CA ASP A 204 2.39 -1.06 11.21
C ASP A 204 2.37 -2.52 11.69
N VAL A 205 3.34 -3.30 11.26
CA VAL A 205 3.44 -4.72 11.56
C VAL A 205 4.48 -4.96 12.65
N VAL A 206 4.21 -5.89 13.54
CA VAL A 206 5.17 -6.31 14.58
C VAL A 206 6.49 -6.77 13.92
N GLY A 207 7.62 -6.33 14.47
CA GLY A 207 8.94 -6.53 13.88
C GLY A 207 9.40 -5.41 12.95
N SER A 208 8.56 -4.40 12.71
CA SER A 208 8.98 -3.15 12.06
C SER A 208 9.72 -2.25 13.04
N VAL A 209 10.78 -1.58 12.55
CA VAL A 209 11.55 -0.61 13.36
C VAL A 209 11.15 0.84 13.06
N SER A 210 10.14 1.07 12.22
CA SER A 210 9.72 2.42 11.80
C SER A 210 9.46 3.34 12.99
N PHE A 211 8.82 2.83 14.03
CA PHE A 211 8.43 3.55 15.24
C PHE A 211 9.24 3.15 16.48
N GLY A 212 10.48 2.64 16.29
CA GLY A 212 11.40 2.31 17.39
C GLY A 212 11.15 0.96 18.06
N GLY A 213 10.28 0.11 17.50
CA GLY A 213 10.08 -1.26 17.99
C GLY A 213 11.26 -2.19 17.69
N PRO A 214 11.33 -3.37 18.33
CA PRO A 214 12.36 -4.36 18.06
C PRO A 214 12.21 -4.97 16.67
N ALA A 215 13.33 -5.17 15.98
CA ALA A 215 13.35 -5.82 14.68
C ALA A 215 13.05 -7.32 14.80
N SER A 216 12.15 -7.84 13.96
CA SER A 216 11.99 -9.28 13.76
C SER A 216 11.73 -9.62 12.30
N THR A 217 11.79 -10.92 11.97
CA THR A 217 11.52 -11.41 10.62
C THR A 217 10.04 -11.20 10.28
N ARG A 218 9.79 -10.70 9.10
CA ARG A 218 8.45 -10.48 8.54
C ARG A 218 8.37 -11.16 7.18
N MET A 219 7.29 -11.89 6.97
CA MET A 219 7.09 -12.73 5.79
C MET A 219 6.16 -12.09 4.76
N ILE A 220 5.30 -11.15 5.21
CA ILE A 220 4.34 -10.46 4.34
C ILE A 220 4.95 -9.11 3.91
N PRO A 221 5.16 -8.89 2.59
CA PRO A 221 5.74 -7.64 2.10
C PRO A 221 4.72 -6.48 2.11
N GLY A 222 5.24 -5.25 2.02
CA GLY A 222 4.45 -4.04 1.79
C GLY A 222 4.43 -3.06 2.96
N LEU A 223 4.18 -3.52 4.19
CA LEU A 223 4.30 -2.71 5.40
C LEU A 223 5.50 -3.15 6.24
N GLY A 224 5.87 -2.28 7.17
CA GLY A 224 7.02 -2.47 8.05
C GLY A 224 8.36 -2.27 7.36
N MET A 225 9.28 -1.65 8.07
CA MET A 225 10.63 -1.37 7.59
C MET A 225 11.69 -1.95 8.52
N GLY A 226 12.84 -2.33 7.95
CA GLY A 226 14.03 -2.75 8.71
C GLY A 226 14.92 -1.58 9.12
N VAL A 227 14.57 -0.36 8.69
CA VAL A 227 15.21 0.90 9.08
C VAL A 227 14.11 1.95 9.25
N ARG A 228 14.32 2.94 10.11
CA ARG A 228 13.38 4.05 10.25
C ARG A 228 13.30 4.84 8.93
N PRO A 229 12.09 4.99 8.34
CA PRO A 229 11.95 5.73 7.09
C PRO A 229 12.30 7.21 7.28
N PRO A 230 13.18 7.80 6.44
CA PRO A 230 13.53 9.22 6.54
C PRO A 230 12.35 10.18 6.34
N LEU A 231 11.32 9.75 5.59
CA LEU A 231 10.10 10.54 5.37
C LEU A 231 9.20 10.62 6.61
N LEU A 232 9.34 9.70 7.58
CA LEU A 232 8.48 9.61 8.74
C LEU A 232 8.65 10.81 9.67
N ASN A 233 7.55 11.51 9.90
CA ASN A 233 7.42 12.52 10.94
C ASN A 233 6.21 12.19 11.82
N GLU A 234 6.47 11.74 13.04
CA GLU A 234 5.44 11.29 13.99
C GLU A 234 4.54 12.42 14.49
N SER A 235 4.95 13.69 14.35
CA SER A 235 4.12 14.82 14.80
C SER A 235 2.79 14.97 14.05
N TYR A 236 2.62 14.26 12.94
CA TYR A 236 1.38 14.22 12.17
C TYR A 236 0.51 12.99 12.46
N ILE A 237 0.89 12.17 13.46
CA ILE A 237 0.24 10.91 13.77
C ILE A 237 -0.29 10.97 15.20
N ASP A 238 -1.57 10.65 15.39
CA ASP A 238 -2.19 10.69 16.72
C ASP A 238 -1.99 9.37 17.49
N GLU A 239 -2.06 8.23 16.78
CA GLU A 239 -1.94 6.89 17.38
C GLU A 239 -1.23 5.91 16.46
N LEU A 240 -0.67 4.86 17.06
CA LEU A 240 -0.02 3.75 16.38
C LEU A 240 -0.68 2.43 16.79
N VAL A 241 -0.99 1.60 15.81
CA VAL A 241 -1.44 0.22 16.01
C VAL A 241 -0.45 -0.74 15.38
N MET A 242 0.08 -1.66 16.20
CA MET A 242 0.97 -2.73 15.74
C MET A 242 0.15 -4.00 15.53
N VAL A 243 0.32 -4.67 14.38
CA VAL A 243 -0.45 -5.84 13.96
C VAL A 243 0.48 -7.05 13.80
N GLU A 244 0.08 -8.19 14.34
CA GLU A 244 0.75 -9.46 14.07
C GLU A 244 0.44 -9.97 12.67
N GLU A 245 1.42 -10.58 11.98
CA GLU A 245 1.19 -11.11 10.64
C GLU A 245 0.11 -12.20 10.59
N ALA A 246 -0.06 -12.97 11.67
CA ALA A 246 -1.15 -13.92 11.79
C ALA A 246 -2.55 -13.26 11.69
N ASP A 247 -2.71 -12.08 12.28
CA ASP A 247 -3.97 -11.31 12.19
C ASP A 247 -4.16 -10.68 10.82
N THR A 248 -3.05 -10.33 10.14
CA THR A 248 -3.05 -9.95 8.73
C THR A 248 -3.63 -11.06 7.86
N VAL A 249 -3.16 -12.31 8.04
CA VAL A 249 -3.65 -13.48 7.29
C VAL A 249 -5.15 -13.68 7.53
N ARG A 250 -5.59 -13.65 8.80
CA ARG A 250 -7.02 -13.78 9.16
C ARG A 250 -7.88 -12.72 8.47
N ALA A 251 -7.43 -11.46 8.48
CA ALA A 251 -8.17 -10.37 7.83
C ALA A 251 -8.23 -10.53 6.30
N CYS A 252 -7.14 -10.95 5.65
CA CYS A 252 -7.13 -11.27 4.22
C CYS A 252 -8.15 -12.35 3.87
N HIS A 253 -8.17 -13.44 4.61
CA HIS A 253 -9.10 -14.55 4.37
C HIS A 253 -10.56 -14.15 4.66
N ARG A 254 -10.81 -13.34 5.69
CA ARG A 254 -12.15 -12.80 5.97
C ARG A 254 -12.69 -11.96 4.81
N LEU A 255 -11.86 -11.09 4.23
CA LEU A 255 -12.22 -10.30 3.05
C LEU A 255 -12.44 -11.18 1.81
N ALA A 256 -11.55 -12.15 1.57
CA ALA A 256 -11.63 -13.06 0.42
C ALA A 256 -12.92 -13.91 0.44
N ARG A 257 -13.39 -14.35 1.60
CA ARG A 257 -14.69 -15.07 1.75
C ARG A 257 -15.90 -14.22 1.40
N ARG A 258 -15.75 -12.91 1.33
CA ARG A 258 -16.77 -11.96 0.85
C ARG A 258 -16.53 -11.54 -0.60
N GLY A 259 -15.61 -12.21 -1.31
CA GLY A 259 -15.28 -11.92 -2.70
C GLY A 259 -14.25 -10.80 -2.89
N PHE A 260 -13.68 -10.26 -1.82
CA PHE A 260 -12.67 -9.19 -1.88
C PHE A 260 -11.27 -9.76 -1.71
N LEU A 261 -10.59 -10.02 -2.81
CA LEU A 261 -9.21 -10.53 -2.81
C LEU A 261 -8.22 -9.36 -2.77
N PHE A 262 -7.61 -9.11 -1.60
CA PHE A 262 -6.67 -8.03 -1.37
C PHE A 262 -5.29 -8.52 -0.90
N GLY A 263 -4.27 -7.69 -1.07
CA GLY A 263 -2.91 -7.99 -0.62
C GLY A 263 -2.74 -7.94 0.90
N GLY A 264 -1.59 -8.43 1.36
CA GLY A 264 -1.26 -8.53 2.79
C GLY A 264 -1.32 -7.18 3.50
N SER A 265 -0.84 -6.10 2.88
CA SER A 265 -0.92 -4.75 3.46
C SER A 265 -2.36 -4.31 3.77
N THR A 266 -3.33 -4.72 2.93
CA THR A 266 -4.75 -4.48 3.19
C THR A 266 -5.23 -5.28 4.40
N GLY A 267 -4.84 -6.56 4.51
CA GLY A 267 -5.13 -7.38 5.70
C GLY A 267 -4.62 -6.73 6.98
N THR A 268 -3.38 -6.22 6.96
CA THR A 268 -2.78 -5.53 8.11
C THR A 268 -3.59 -4.30 8.52
N VAL A 269 -3.91 -3.40 7.57
CA VAL A 269 -4.63 -2.16 7.93
C VAL A 269 -6.07 -2.43 8.36
N VAL A 270 -6.74 -3.42 7.75
CA VAL A 270 -8.10 -3.81 8.17
C VAL A 270 -8.08 -4.46 9.55
N SER A 271 -7.12 -5.33 9.84
CA SER A 271 -6.95 -5.93 11.17
C SER A 271 -6.69 -4.85 12.24
N GLY A 272 -5.75 -3.94 11.98
CA GLY A 272 -5.43 -2.84 12.90
C GLY A 272 -6.62 -1.91 13.15
N ALA A 273 -7.32 -1.52 12.09
CA ALA A 273 -8.51 -0.68 12.19
C ALA A 273 -9.64 -1.39 12.96
N THR A 274 -9.89 -2.67 12.66
CA THR A 274 -10.93 -3.48 13.38
C THR A 274 -10.60 -3.56 14.87
N SER A 275 -9.35 -3.88 15.23
CA SER A 275 -8.90 -3.97 16.63
C SER A 275 -9.00 -2.62 17.36
N TRP A 276 -8.68 -1.52 16.69
CA TRP A 276 -8.81 -0.18 17.23
C TRP A 276 -10.28 0.19 17.46
N LEU A 277 -11.15 -0.02 16.46
CA LEU A 277 -12.57 0.26 16.52
C LEU A 277 -13.26 -0.57 17.61
N ALA A 278 -12.89 -1.83 17.79
CA ALA A 278 -13.43 -2.67 18.87
C ALA A 278 -13.13 -2.13 20.28
N ARG A 279 -12.01 -1.42 20.45
CA ARG A 279 -11.60 -0.84 21.75
C ARG A 279 -12.10 0.58 21.96
N ASN A 280 -12.21 1.38 20.90
CA ASN A 280 -12.47 2.82 20.95
C ASN A 280 -13.75 3.20 20.23
N GLY A 281 -14.37 2.23 19.54
CA GLY A 281 -15.46 2.50 18.62
C GLY A 281 -16.73 2.96 19.31
N ARG A 282 -17.32 3.96 18.72
CA ARG A 282 -18.72 4.31 18.87
C ARG A 282 -19.38 3.98 17.53
N ASP A 283 -20.63 3.57 17.54
CA ASP A 283 -21.34 3.19 16.32
C ASP A 283 -21.56 4.33 15.33
N ASP A 284 -21.38 5.59 15.80
CA ASP A 284 -21.52 6.82 15.03
C ASP A 284 -20.23 7.30 14.34
N LEU A 285 -19.09 6.62 14.55
CA LEU A 285 -17.82 7.02 13.91
C LEU A 285 -17.84 6.76 12.40
N THR A 286 -17.28 7.70 11.65
CA THR A 286 -16.89 7.50 10.25
C THR A 286 -15.40 7.22 10.18
N ALA A 287 -15.02 5.99 9.85
CA ALA A 287 -13.65 5.55 9.76
C ALA A 287 -13.28 5.09 8.34
N VAL A 288 -12.10 5.44 7.88
CA VAL A 288 -11.58 5.04 6.57
C VAL A 288 -10.22 4.38 6.73
N THR A 289 -9.96 3.33 5.95
CA THR A 289 -8.62 2.79 5.73
C THR A 289 -8.32 2.64 4.24
N ILE A 290 -7.06 2.39 3.88
CA ILE A 290 -6.60 2.30 2.49
C ILE A 290 -6.20 0.87 2.18
N ALA A 291 -6.77 0.28 1.11
CA ALA A 291 -6.31 -0.97 0.49
C ALA A 291 -5.19 -0.66 -0.51
N PRO A 292 -3.92 -0.94 -0.19
CA PRO A 292 -2.80 -0.54 -1.04
C PRO A 292 -2.69 -1.35 -2.33
N ASP A 293 -3.11 -2.62 -2.34
CA ASP A 293 -2.96 -3.52 -3.48
C ASP A 293 -4.01 -4.65 -3.48
N LEU A 294 -4.10 -5.32 -4.63
CA LEU A 294 -4.95 -6.48 -4.84
C LEU A 294 -4.23 -7.79 -4.45
N GLY A 295 -4.97 -8.91 -4.34
CA GLY A 295 -4.50 -10.14 -3.72
C GLY A 295 -3.85 -11.15 -4.66
N GLU A 296 -3.91 -10.97 -5.98
CA GLU A 296 -3.47 -11.97 -6.97
C GLU A 296 -1.99 -12.33 -6.81
N ARG A 297 -1.16 -11.40 -6.32
CA ARG A 297 0.28 -11.61 -6.08
C ARG A 297 0.60 -12.37 -4.80
N TYR A 298 -0.43 -12.76 -4.03
CA TYR A 298 -0.30 -13.40 -2.72
C TYR A 298 -0.94 -14.79 -2.69
N LEU A 299 -1.35 -15.33 -3.86
CA LEU A 299 -2.01 -16.63 -3.97
C LEU A 299 -1.10 -17.80 -3.58
N ASP A 300 0.20 -17.65 -3.77
CA ASP A 300 1.25 -18.61 -3.40
C ASP A 300 1.81 -18.42 -1.97
N THR A 301 1.30 -17.44 -1.23
CA THR A 301 1.72 -17.09 0.14
C THR A 301 0.51 -16.97 1.06
N VAL A 302 0.01 -15.76 1.31
CA VAL A 302 -1.06 -15.46 2.28
C VAL A 302 -2.31 -16.31 2.07
N TYR A 303 -2.63 -16.68 0.83
CA TYR A 303 -3.82 -17.49 0.49
C TYR A 303 -3.52 -18.97 0.28
N GLN A 304 -2.26 -19.40 0.44
CA GLN A 304 -1.85 -20.78 0.26
C GLN A 304 -1.79 -21.49 1.63
N PRO A 305 -2.64 -22.54 1.88
CA PRO A 305 -2.77 -23.17 3.20
C PRO A 305 -1.46 -23.73 3.75
N ASN A 306 -0.64 -24.38 2.92
CA ASN A 306 0.63 -24.95 3.36
C ASN A 306 1.62 -23.86 3.80
N TRP A 307 1.68 -22.74 3.04
CA TRP A 307 2.52 -21.61 3.42
C TRP A 307 2.08 -20.99 4.76
N VAL A 308 0.77 -20.84 4.97
CA VAL A 308 0.22 -20.34 6.24
C VAL A 308 0.55 -21.28 7.39
N GLN A 309 0.41 -22.59 7.18
CA GLN A 309 0.73 -23.61 8.17
C GLN A 309 2.22 -23.58 8.53
N ASP A 310 3.10 -23.55 7.52
CA ASP A 310 4.56 -23.58 7.70
C ASP A 310 5.09 -22.34 8.45
N ILE A 311 4.49 -21.18 8.22
CA ILE A 311 4.97 -19.90 8.78
C ILE A 311 4.30 -19.55 10.11
N TYR A 312 2.98 -19.75 10.23
CA TYR A 312 2.18 -19.28 11.38
C TYR A 312 1.58 -20.43 12.21
N GLY A 313 1.69 -21.68 11.74
CA GLY A 313 1.25 -22.87 12.46
C GLY A 313 -0.23 -23.21 12.26
N ASP A 314 -0.58 -24.40 12.76
CA ASP A 314 -1.91 -25.01 12.62
C ASP A 314 -3.04 -24.19 13.26
N ASP A 315 -2.73 -23.47 14.35
CA ASP A 315 -3.75 -22.68 15.05
C ASP A 315 -4.26 -21.53 14.22
N VAL A 316 -3.38 -20.87 13.46
CA VAL A 316 -3.77 -19.82 12.51
C VAL A 316 -4.60 -20.43 11.41
N LEU A 317 -4.12 -21.53 10.79
CA LEU A 317 -4.85 -22.19 9.71
C LEU A 317 -6.25 -22.63 10.15
N ARG A 318 -6.39 -23.29 11.31
CA ARG A 318 -7.71 -23.67 11.88
C ARG A 318 -8.61 -22.49 12.17
N SER A 319 -8.05 -21.35 12.62
CA SER A 319 -8.85 -20.15 12.87
C SER A 319 -9.49 -19.58 11.61
N LEU A 320 -8.90 -19.81 10.44
CA LEU A 320 -9.49 -19.41 9.17
C LEU A 320 -10.82 -20.15 8.91
N ASP A 321 -10.91 -21.44 9.25
CA ASP A 321 -12.13 -22.23 9.07
C ASP A 321 -13.24 -21.86 10.08
N LEU A 322 -12.87 -21.53 11.31
CA LEU A 322 -13.83 -21.11 12.35
C LEU A 322 -14.52 -19.79 12.01
N ASP A 323 -13.81 -18.85 11.43
CA ASP A 323 -14.40 -17.60 10.94
C ASP A 323 -15.39 -17.84 9.78
N ALA A 324 -15.28 -18.94 9.04
CA ALA A 324 -16.24 -19.32 8.01
C ALA A 324 -17.62 -19.66 8.60
N GLY A 325 -17.68 -20.34 9.77
CA GLY A 325 -18.92 -20.72 10.43
C GLY A 325 -19.68 -19.53 11.04
N ARG A 326 -18.98 -18.53 11.57
CA ARG A 326 -19.61 -17.35 12.19
C ARG A 326 -20.21 -16.36 11.18
N LEU A 327 -19.81 -16.42 9.92
CA LEU A 327 -20.30 -15.53 8.86
C LEU A 327 -21.74 -15.88 8.40
N SER A 328 -22.23 -17.09 8.71
CA SER A 328 -23.60 -17.52 8.36
C SER A 328 -24.68 -16.95 9.29
N GLU A 329 -24.30 -16.44 10.48
CA GLU A 329 -25.22 -15.94 11.50
C GLU A 329 -25.29 -14.39 11.59
N ALA A 330 -24.58 -13.66 10.74
CA ALA A 330 -24.64 -12.20 10.71
C ALA A 330 -26.01 -11.74 10.20
N LEU A 331 -26.83 -11.20 11.09
CA LEU A 331 -28.11 -10.59 10.76
C LEU A 331 -27.95 -9.46 9.74
N PRO A 332 -28.86 -9.28 8.77
CA PRO A 332 -28.80 -8.19 7.81
C PRO A 332 -28.84 -6.85 8.55
N ILE A 333 -27.78 -6.06 8.42
CA ILE A 333 -27.74 -4.69 8.91
C ILE A 333 -28.60 -3.83 7.96
N PRO A 334 -29.59 -3.07 8.46
CA PRO A 334 -30.37 -2.19 7.61
C PRO A 334 -29.47 -1.14 6.95
N MET A 335 -29.47 -1.10 5.63
CA MET A 335 -28.76 -0.08 4.87
C MET A 335 -29.40 1.29 5.07
N PRO A 336 -28.64 2.36 5.38
CA PRO A 336 -29.18 3.70 5.32
C PRO A 336 -29.60 3.96 3.87
N ARG A 337 -30.86 4.35 3.67
CA ARG A 337 -31.33 4.77 2.34
C ARG A 337 -30.60 6.04 1.98
N VAL A 338 -29.76 5.98 0.95
CA VAL A 338 -29.23 7.18 0.29
C VAL A 338 -30.46 7.92 -0.27
N PRO A 339 -30.68 9.19 0.03
CA PRO A 339 -31.75 9.96 -0.60
C PRO A 339 -31.55 9.97 -2.11
N MET A 340 -32.52 9.47 -2.86
CA MET A 340 -32.55 9.52 -4.31
C MET A 340 -33.08 10.90 -4.75
N ASP A 341 -32.33 11.97 -4.47
CA ASP A 341 -32.63 13.31 -4.97
C ASP A 341 -31.37 13.93 -5.57
N ALA A 342 -31.14 13.60 -6.83
CA ALA A 342 -30.57 14.46 -7.85
C ALA A 342 -30.79 13.79 -9.21
N ALA A 343 -32.01 13.86 -9.71
CA ALA A 343 -32.26 13.66 -11.14
C ALA A 343 -31.44 14.69 -11.91
N VAL A 344 -30.41 14.22 -12.59
CA VAL A 344 -29.73 14.99 -13.63
C VAL A 344 -30.74 15.16 -14.78
N THR A 345 -31.41 16.29 -14.82
CA THR A 345 -32.09 16.73 -16.02
C THR A 345 -31.04 17.03 -17.07
N SER A 346 -30.88 16.11 -18.01
CA SER A 346 -30.19 16.38 -19.26
C SER A 346 -31.10 17.26 -20.11
N GLU A 347 -30.85 18.56 -20.16
CA GLU A 347 -31.31 19.37 -21.31
C GLU A 347 -30.29 19.24 -22.43
N VAL A 348 -30.74 18.57 -23.48
CA VAL A 348 -30.16 18.61 -24.82
C VAL A 348 -30.75 19.85 -25.51
N ALA A 349 -29.88 20.78 -25.86
CA ALA A 349 -30.08 21.72 -26.92
C ALA A 349 -28.73 22.06 -27.57
#